data_7dfb5263e3da6d3bcb23c1d94d1fe01a
#
_entry.id   7dfb5263e3da6d3bcb23c1d94d1fe01a
#
_cell.length_a   1.000
_cell.length_b   1.000
_cell.length_c   1.000
_cell.angle_alpha   90.00
_cell.angle_beta   90.00
_cell.angle_gamma   90.00
#
_symmetry.space_group_name_H-M   'P 1'
#
loop_
_entity.id
_entity.type
_entity.pdbx_description
1 polymer ?
#
loop_
_entity_poly.entity_id
_entity_poly.type
_entity_poly.pdbx_seq_one_letter_code
_entity_poly.pdbx_strand_id
1 'polypeptide(L)'
;TGLKNLLDVAVLEGVDEEAARTLSGRWQKVDEIPFDFERRRMSVVVSEQADVHQLICKGALQEILNVSTQVRYNGDIVPLDDTMLRRIRRVTDNLNRQGLRVVAVASKFLPAREGDYQRIDESDLILEGYIAFLDPPKETTAPALKALKASGITVKILTGDSELVAAKVCHEVGLDAGDVVVGSDIEPLS
;
A
#
# COMPACT_ATOMS: atom_id res chain seq x y z
N THR A 1 -18.18 -7.60 5.25
CA THR A 1 -17.98 -8.30 3.97
C THR A 1 -17.37 -7.37 2.94
N GLY A 2 -16.10 -6.94 3.16
CA GLY A 2 -15.38 -6.13 2.18
C GLY A 2 -15.13 -6.93 0.90
N LEU A 3 -15.12 -6.23 -0.23
CA LEU A 3 -14.65 -6.79 -1.51
C LEU A 3 -13.25 -7.39 -1.27
N LYS A 4 -13.13 -8.71 -1.39
CA LYS A 4 -11.83 -9.39 -1.39
C LYS A 4 -11.10 -8.93 -2.65
N ASN A 5 -10.18 -8.00 -2.51
CA ASN A 5 -9.29 -7.66 -3.62
C ASN A 5 -8.16 -8.69 -3.72
N LEU A 6 -7.47 -8.70 -4.85
CA LEU A 6 -6.37 -9.66 -5.09
C LEU A 6 -5.25 -9.55 -4.05
N LEU A 7 -5.01 -8.36 -3.51
CA LEU A 7 -4.01 -8.14 -2.47
C LEU A 7 -4.41 -8.81 -1.16
N ASP A 8 -5.69 -8.71 -0.76
CA ASP A 8 -6.19 -9.35 0.46
C ASP A 8 -6.12 -10.88 0.34
N VAL A 9 -6.39 -11.44 -0.85
CA VAL A 9 -6.24 -12.87 -1.13
C VAL A 9 -4.79 -13.30 -1.00
N ALA A 10 -3.85 -12.56 -1.64
CA ALA A 10 -2.43 -12.87 -1.58
C ALA A 10 -1.86 -12.82 -0.14
N VAL A 11 -2.33 -11.88 0.69
CA VAL A 11 -1.95 -11.84 2.12
C VAL A 11 -2.44 -13.08 2.84
N LEU A 12 -3.70 -13.48 2.63
CA LEU A 12 -4.29 -14.65 3.30
C LEU A 12 -3.62 -15.95 2.86
N GLU A 13 -3.23 -16.08 1.59
CA GLU A 13 -2.49 -17.23 1.07
C GLU A 13 -1.06 -17.31 1.61
N GLY A 14 -0.46 -16.16 1.95
CA GLY A 14 0.89 -16.08 2.54
C GLY A 14 0.94 -16.29 4.06
N VAL A 15 -0.22 -16.36 4.73
CA VAL A 15 -0.31 -16.56 6.19
C VAL A 15 -0.64 -18.02 6.48
N ASP A 16 0.03 -18.62 7.48
CA ASP A 16 -0.30 -19.95 7.97
C ASP A 16 -1.77 -19.98 8.45
N GLU A 17 -2.52 -20.98 8.00
CA GLU A 17 -3.95 -21.13 8.33
C GLU A 17 -4.21 -21.22 9.84
N GLU A 18 -3.31 -21.82 10.62
CA GLU A 18 -3.43 -21.93 12.07
C GLU A 18 -3.26 -20.57 12.74
N ALA A 19 -2.29 -19.79 12.28
CA ALA A 19 -2.09 -18.40 12.70
C ALA A 19 -3.30 -17.51 12.35
N ALA A 20 -3.84 -17.65 11.14
CA ALA A 20 -5.02 -16.91 10.70
C ALA A 20 -6.26 -17.23 11.54
N ARG A 21 -6.50 -18.51 11.87
CA ARG A 21 -7.62 -18.94 12.75
C ARG A 21 -7.46 -18.42 14.17
N THR A 22 -6.26 -18.47 14.72
CA THR A 22 -5.95 -17.96 16.07
C THR A 22 -6.22 -16.45 16.15
N LEU A 23 -5.77 -15.69 15.17
CA LEU A 23 -5.99 -14.26 15.09
C LEU A 23 -7.48 -13.90 14.94
N SER A 24 -8.22 -14.59 14.07
CA SER A 24 -9.63 -14.30 13.82
C SER A 24 -10.54 -14.56 15.03
N GLY A 25 -10.16 -15.49 15.91
CA GLY A 25 -10.90 -15.76 17.15
C GLY A 25 -10.60 -14.78 18.29
N ARG A 26 -9.47 -14.06 18.19
CA ARG A 26 -8.96 -13.17 19.25
C ARG A 26 -9.38 -11.72 19.04
N TRP A 27 -9.54 -11.28 17.80
CA TRP A 27 -9.80 -9.90 17.43
C TRP A 27 -11.22 -9.71 16.94
N GLN A 28 -11.89 -8.66 17.43
CA GLN A 28 -13.20 -8.24 16.95
C GLN A 28 -13.08 -6.91 16.22
N LYS A 29 -13.69 -6.82 15.04
CA LYS A 29 -13.78 -5.55 14.32
C LYS A 29 -14.75 -4.62 15.05
N VAL A 30 -14.28 -3.43 15.37
CA VAL A 30 -15.05 -2.35 16.01
C VAL A 30 -15.56 -1.39 14.95
N ASP A 31 -14.68 -0.90 14.07
CA ASP A 31 -15.00 0.12 13.07
C ASP A 31 -14.05 0.06 11.88
N GLU A 32 -14.32 0.86 10.85
CA GLU A 32 -13.43 1.05 9.71
C GLU A 32 -13.49 2.48 9.17
N ILE A 33 -12.34 2.99 8.73
CA ILE A 33 -12.24 4.21 7.94
C ILE A 33 -11.98 3.77 6.50
N PRO A 34 -12.98 3.88 5.60
CA PRO A 34 -12.89 3.34 4.25
C PRO A 34 -11.75 3.96 3.44
N PHE A 35 -11.29 3.22 2.42
CA PHE A 35 -10.34 3.74 1.45
C PHE A 35 -10.93 4.93 0.70
N ASP A 36 -10.12 5.97 0.52
CA ASP A 36 -10.39 7.01 -0.46
C ASP A 36 -9.15 7.30 -1.33
N PHE A 37 -9.39 7.78 -2.54
CA PHE A 37 -8.35 7.99 -3.54
C PHE A 37 -7.46 9.20 -3.25
N GLU A 38 -7.94 10.16 -2.48
CA GLU A 38 -7.17 11.33 -2.06
C GLU A 38 -6.13 10.95 -0.99
N ARG A 39 -6.58 10.21 0.04
CA ARG A 39 -5.71 9.76 1.13
C ARG A 39 -4.89 8.51 0.78
N ARG A 40 -5.31 7.72 -0.21
CA ARG A 40 -4.70 6.44 -0.66
C ARG A 40 -4.36 5.48 0.47
N ARG A 41 -5.21 5.47 1.52
CA ARG A 41 -5.11 4.59 2.69
C ARG A 41 -6.49 4.29 3.26
N MET A 42 -6.55 3.24 4.05
CA MET A 42 -7.73 2.83 4.80
C MET A 42 -7.31 2.32 6.17
N SER A 43 -8.23 2.36 7.12
CA SER A 43 -7.98 1.83 8.46
C SER A 43 -9.09 0.89 8.90
N VAL A 44 -8.73 -0.07 9.74
CA VAL A 44 -9.65 -0.88 10.51
C VAL A 44 -9.33 -0.70 11.99
N VAL A 45 -10.36 -0.61 12.80
CA VAL A 45 -10.24 -0.57 14.24
C VAL A 45 -10.71 -1.92 14.79
N VAL A 46 -9.86 -2.53 15.58
CA VAL A 46 -10.11 -3.84 16.18
C VAL A 46 -9.93 -3.79 17.69
N SER A 47 -10.58 -4.69 18.40
CA SER A 47 -10.46 -4.86 19.85
C SER A 47 -10.10 -6.29 20.17
N GLU A 48 -9.16 -6.48 21.07
CA GLU A 48 -8.87 -7.74 21.74
C GLU A 48 -9.32 -7.70 23.20
N GLN A 49 -9.30 -6.52 23.82
CA GLN A 49 -9.66 -6.26 25.21
C GLN A 49 -10.65 -5.11 25.26
N ALA A 50 -11.58 -5.12 26.21
CA ALA A 50 -12.68 -4.19 26.31
C ALA A 50 -12.25 -2.71 26.38
N ASP A 51 -11.09 -2.43 27.00
CA ASP A 51 -10.66 -1.05 27.31
C ASP A 51 -9.68 -0.47 26.27
N VAL A 52 -9.25 -1.25 25.29
CA VAL A 52 -8.25 -0.84 24.30
C VAL A 52 -8.65 -1.22 22.91
N HIS A 53 -8.63 -0.26 22.02
CA HIS A 53 -8.78 -0.47 20.58
C HIS A 53 -7.43 -0.32 19.87
N GLN A 54 -7.22 -1.08 18.82
CA GLN A 54 -6.08 -0.92 17.92
C GLN A 54 -6.56 -0.45 16.55
N LEU A 55 -6.08 0.70 16.12
CA LEU A 55 -6.24 1.19 14.77
C LEU A 55 -5.10 0.64 13.93
N ILE A 56 -5.42 -0.04 12.83
CA ILE A 56 -4.49 -0.58 11.84
C ILE A 56 -4.77 0.10 10.51
N CYS A 57 -3.79 0.84 10.02
CA CYS A 57 -3.87 1.60 8.78
C CYS A 57 -2.98 0.98 7.71
N LYS A 58 -3.51 0.75 6.50
CA LYS A 58 -2.74 0.29 5.32
C LYS A 58 -2.92 1.23 4.15
N GLY A 59 -1.88 1.40 3.35
CA GLY A 59 -1.95 2.28 2.17
C GLY A 59 -0.64 2.47 1.44
N ALA A 60 -0.62 3.45 0.54
CA ALA A 60 0.58 3.84 -0.17
C ALA A 60 1.68 4.26 0.80
N LEU A 61 2.92 3.85 0.54
CA LEU A 61 4.04 4.07 1.47
C LEU A 61 4.14 5.52 1.94
N GLN A 62 4.13 6.48 1.01
CA GLN A 62 4.30 7.90 1.35
C GLN A 62 3.16 8.40 2.25
N GLU A 63 1.92 7.97 1.98
CA GLU A 63 0.75 8.37 2.75
C GLU A 63 0.76 7.82 4.18
N ILE A 64 1.28 6.61 4.35
CA ILE A 64 1.47 6.03 5.69
C ILE A 64 2.63 6.70 6.42
N LEU A 65 3.75 7.00 5.74
CA LEU A 65 4.86 7.73 6.35
C LEU A 65 4.44 9.13 6.82
N ASN A 66 3.59 9.82 6.08
CA ASN A 66 3.09 11.17 6.42
C ASN A 66 2.26 11.21 7.73
N VAL A 67 1.68 10.09 8.15
CA VAL A 67 0.86 9.98 9.36
C VAL A 67 1.54 9.16 10.47
N SER A 68 2.79 8.74 10.26
CA SER A 68 3.59 7.98 11.22
C SER A 68 4.66 8.85 11.83
N THR A 69 4.84 8.75 13.14
CA THR A 69 5.90 9.45 13.90
C THR A 69 6.95 8.49 14.44
N GLN A 70 6.65 7.20 14.43
CA GLN A 70 7.49 6.14 14.96
C GLN A 70 7.53 4.96 13.98
N VAL A 71 8.48 4.07 14.17
CA VAL A 71 8.63 2.82 13.40
C VAL A 71 9.04 1.68 14.32
N ARG A 72 8.50 0.49 14.08
CA ARG A 72 8.98 -0.74 14.74
C ARG A 72 10.20 -1.25 14.00
N TYR A 73 11.34 -1.23 14.68
CA TYR A 73 12.62 -1.64 14.13
C TYR A 73 13.31 -2.62 15.08
N ASN A 74 13.61 -3.84 14.62
CA ASN A 74 14.19 -4.93 15.41
C ASN A 74 13.43 -5.25 16.72
N GLY A 75 12.11 -5.09 16.73
CA GLY A 75 11.26 -5.31 17.90
C GLY A 75 11.00 -4.06 18.74
N ASP A 76 11.84 -3.04 18.64
CA ASP A 76 11.70 -1.79 19.38
C ASP A 76 10.91 -0.74 18.60
N ILE A 77 10.24 0.15 19.30
CA ILE A 77 9.59 1.32 18.73
C ILE A 77 10.56 2.50 18.85
N VAL A 78 10.97 3.04 17.70
CA VAL A 78 11.93 4.15 17.62
C VAL A 78 11.33 5.32 16.82
N PRO A 79 11.82 6.56 17.02
CA PRO A 79 11.37 7.69 16.20
C PRO A 79 11.59 7.46 14.70
N LEU A 80 10.65 7.90 13.90
CA LEU A 80 10.74 7.90 12.44
C LEU A 80 11.51 9.15 11.98
N ASP A 81 12.83 9.16 12.19
CA ASP A 81 13.71 10.26 11.81
C ASP A 81 14.14 10.19 10.32
N ASP A 82 14.83 11.23 9.86
CA ASP A 82 15.33 11.31 8.48
C ASP A 82 16.22 10.14 8.09
N THR A 83 16.97 9.58 9.01
CA THR A 83 17.85 8.43 8.75
C THR A 83 17.02 7.19 8.48
N MET A 84 15.98 6.97 9.27
CA MET A 84 15.07 5.86 9.10
C MET A 84 14.23 6.03 7.81
N LEU A 85 13.74 7.24 7.53
CA LEU A 85 13.04 7.56 6.29
C LEU A 85 13.89 7.26 5.05
N ARG A 86 15.15 7.70 5.02
CA ARG A 86 16.07 7.39 3.91
C ARG A 86 16.30 5.89 3.74
N ARG A 87 16.42 5.15 4.85
CA ARG A 87 16.59 3.70 4.83
C ARG A 87 15.37 3.00 4.24
N ILE A 88 14.17 3.36 4.71
CA ILE A 88 12.91 2.81 4.22
C ILE A 88 12.76 3.07 2.72
N ARG A 89 12.92 4.33 2.29
CA ARG A 89 12.82 4.70 0.87
C ARG A 89 13.78 3.90 0.00
N ARG A 90 15.05 3.80 0.41
CA ARG A 90 16.04 3.03 -0.37
C ARG A 90 15.64 1.57 -0.56
N VAL A 91 15.08 0.92 0.47
CA VAL A 91 14.65 -0.48 0.38
C VAL A 91 13.41 -0.59 -0.51
N THR A 92 12.42 0.26 -0.31
CA THR A 92 11.17 0.23 -1.07
C THR A 92 11.36 0.62 -2.54
N ASP A 93 12.25 1.57 -2.85
CA ASP A 93 12.63 1.89 -4.22
C ASP A 93 13.29 0.70 -4.92
N ASN A 94 14.11 -0.05 -4.20
CA ASN A 94 14.71 -1.28 -4.76
C ASN A 94 13.64 -2.35 -5.06
N LEU A 95 12.65 -2.52 -4.20
CA LEU A 95 11.51 -3.40 -4.45
C LEU A 95 10.67 -2.93 -5.65
N ASN A 96 10.40 -1.64 -5.74
CA ASN A 96 9.67 -1.05 -6.87
C ASN A 96 10.42 -1.23 -8.20
N ARG A 97 11.75 -1.08 -8.22
CA ARG A 97 12.57 -1.36 -9.42
C ARG A 97 12.50 -2.82 -9.87
N GLN A 98 12.21 -3.74 -8.95
CA GLN A 98 11.95 -5.15 -9.26
C GLN A 98 10.52 -5.39 -9.75
N GLY A 99 9.68 -4.36 -9.84
CA GLY A 99 8.27 -4.45 -10.25
C GLY A 99 7.32 -4.82 -9.11
N LEU A 100 7.81 -4.80 -7.87
CA LEU A 100 6.97 -5.10 -6.70
C LEU A 100 6.21 -3.84 -6.24
N ARG A 101 4.91 -3.97 -6.05
CA ARG A 101 4.07 -2.93 -5.44
C ARG A 101 4.18 -3.01 -3.93
N VAL A 102 4.49 -1.88 -3.29
CA VAL A 102 4.68 -1.81 -1.84
C VAL A 102 3.45 -1.18 -1.19
N VAL A 103 2.89 -1.88 -0.21
CA VAL A 103 1.82 -1.40 0.68
C VAL A 103 2.37 -1.35 2.10
N ALA A 104 2.33 -0.17 2.71
CA ALA A 104 2.78 0.01 4.09
C ALA A 104 1.63 -0.24 5.07
N VAL A 105 1.99 -0.70 6.26
CA VAL A 105 1.07 -0.95 7.38
C VAL A 105 1.60 -0.21 8.61
N ALA A 106 0.73 0.55 9.25
CA ALA A 106 1.01 1.23 10.50
C ALA A 106 -0.12 1.00 11.51
N SER A 107 0.17 1.14 12.78
CA SER A 107 -0.83 0.94 13.82
C SER A 107 -0.65 1.91 14.99
N LYS A 108 -1.68 2.03 15.81
CA LYS A 108 -1.58 2.60 17.16
C LYS A 108 -2.65 2.03 18.07
N PHE A 109 -2.37 2.05 19.36
CA PHE A 109 -3.35 1.76 20.39
C PHE A 109 -4.07 3.03 20.81
N LEU A 110 -5.37 2.91 21.03
CA LEU A 110 -6.27 3.98 21.46
C LEU A 110 -7.10 3.50 22.66
N PRO A 111 -7.45 4.37 23.61
CA PRO A 111 -8.49 4.04 24.58
C PRO A 111 -9.78 3.65 23.85
N ALA A 112 -10.45 2.62 24.34
CA ALA A 112 -11.75 2.26 23.81
C ALA A 112 -12.74 3.43 24.02
N ARG A 113 -13.55 3.67 23.00
CA ARG A 113 -14.58 4.72 23.05
C ARG A 113 -15.83 4.25 22.30
N GLU A 114 -16.95 4.81 22.70
CA GLU A 114 -18.19 4.75 21.92
C GLU A 114 -18.14 5.76 20.76
N GLY A 115 -18.75 5.42 19.63
CA GLY A 115 -18.81 6.26 18.44
C GLY A 115 -17.77 5.90 17.38
N ASP A 116 -17.90 6.55 16.22
CA ASP A 116 -17.15 6.24 15.02
C ASP A 116 -15.72 6.78 15.10
N TYR A 117 -14.80 6.03 14.49
CA TYR A 117 -13.44 6.47 14.21
C TYR A 117 -13.39 7.25 12.91
N GLN A 118 -12.59 8.31 12.88
CA GLN A 118 -12.55 9.26 11.77
C GLN A 118 -11.13 9.45 11.23
N ARG A 119 -11.01 10.15 10.11
CA ARG A 119 -9.73 10.46 9.45
C ARG A 119 -8.70 11.10 10.38
N ILE A 120 -9.13 11.90 11.37
CA ILE A 120 -8.25 12.53 12.35
C ILE A 120 -7.56 11.51 13.25
N ASP A 121 -8.16 10.36 13.45
CA ASP A 121 -7.57 9.29 14.25
C ASP A 121 -6.37 8.63 13.54
N GLU A 122 -6.23 8.81 12.23
CA GLU A 122 -5.09 8.34 11.43
C GLU A 122 -3.89 9.30 11.57
N SER A 123 -3.40 9.52 12.77
CA SER A 123 -2.24 10.37 13.08
C SER A 123 -1.35 9.69 14.13
N ASP A 124 -0.09 10.08 14.20
CA ASP A 124 0.88 9.58 15.18
C ASP A 124 0.99 8.05 15.21
N LEU A 125 0.99 7.45 14.02
CA LEU A 125 1.05 6.01 13.88
C LEU A 125 2.48 5.49 14.06
N ILE A 126 2.57 4.21 14.41
CA ILE A 126 3.80 3.43 14.40
C ILE A 126 3.83 2.64 13.09
N LEU A 127 4.78 2.93 12.21
CA LEU A 127 5.02 2.10 11.03
C LEU A 127 5.44 0.70 11.47
N GLU A 128 4.62 -0.30 11.21
CA GLU A 128 4.90 -1.70 11.54
C GLU A 128 5.76 -2.38 10.48
N GLY A 129 5.60 -1.97 9.23
CA GLY A 129 6.35 -2.50 8.10
C GLY A 129 5.65 -2.27 6.78
N TYR A 130 6.05 -3.07 5.79
CA TYR A 130 5.43 -3.05 4.47
C TYR A 130 5.40 -4.46 3.86
N ILE A 131 4.45 -4.66 2.98
CA ILE A 131 4.26 -5.89 2.21
C ILE A 131 4.52 -5.55 0.75
N ALA A 132 5.31 -6.37 0.07
CA ALA A 132 5.59 -6.21 -1.35
C ALA A 132 4.87 -7.29 -2.14
N PHE A 133 4.15 -6.89 -3.18
CA PHE A 133 3.35 -7.77 -4.04
C PHE A 133 3.90 -7.76 -5.46
N LEU A 134 4.00 -8.94 -6.06
CA LEU A 134 4.18 -9.06 -7.49
C LEU A 134 2.81 -9.03 -8.17
N ASP A 135 2.63 -8.08 -9.09
CA ASP A 135 1.42 -7.96 -9.93
C ASP A 135 1.83 -8.08 -11.40
N PRO A 136 2.03 -9.31 -11.90
CA PRO A 136 2.57 -9.51 -13.25
C PRO A 136 1.55 -9.08 -14.30
N PRO A 137 2.01 -8.53 -15.45
CA PRO A 137 1.13 -8.26 -16.57
C PRO A 137 0.45 -9.54 -17.06
N LYS A 138 -0.78 -9.41 -17.56
CA LYS A 138 -1.48 -10.53 -18.18
C LYS A 138 -0.71 -11.01 -19.42
N GLU A 139 -0.63 -12.30 -19.64
CA GLU A 139 0.06 -12.90 -20.81
C GLU A 139 -0.44 -12.34 -22.16
N THR A 140 -1.69 -11.94 -22.23
CA THR A 140 -2.31 -11.35 -23.43
C THR A 140 -1.89 -9.90 -23.69
N THR A 141 -1.26 -9.22 -22.73
CA THR A 141 -0.94 -7.79 -22.84
C THR A 141 0.10 -7.50 -23.91
N ALA A 142 1.23 -8.19 -23.92
CA ALA A 142 2.29 -7.96 -24.90
C ALA A 142 1.85 -8.22 -26.35
N PRO A 143 1.14 -9.33 -26.67
CA PRO A 143 0.56 -9.54 -28.00
C PRO A 143 -0.43 -8.45 -28.41
N ALA A 144 -1.30 -7.99 -27.50
CA ALA A 144 -2.27 -6.94 -27.80
C ALA A 144 -1.59 -5.60 -28.10
N LEU A 145 -0.59 -5.21 -27.32
CA LEU A 145 0.19 -3.98 -27.54
C LEU A 145 0.91 -4.02 -28.90
N LYS A 146 1.47 -5.16 -29.27
CA LYS A 146 2.12 -5.36 -30.56
C LYS A 146 1.12 -5.20 -31.74
N ALA A 147 -0.09 -5.74 -31.61
CA ALA A 147 -1.14 -5.60 -32.62
C ALA A 147 -1.60 -4.15 -32.77
N LEU A 148 -1.80 -3.43 -31.65
CA LEU A 148 -2.16 -2.01 -31.66
C LEU A 148 -1.08 -1.15 -32.36
N LYS A 149 0.19 -1.40 -32.02
CA LYS A 149 1.33 -0.70 -32.65
C LYS A 149 1.39 -0.97 -34.16
N ALA A 150 1.15 -2.22 -34.60
CA ALA A 150 1.10 -2.58 -36.01
C ALA A 150 -0.05 -1.91 -36.77
N SER A 151 -1.13 -1.55 -36.05
CA SER A 151 -2.27 -0.80 -36.61
C SER A 151 -2.09 0.72 -36.50
N GLY A 152 -0.90 1.23 -36.14
CA GLY A 152 -0.62 2.65 -36.02
C GLY A 152 -1.22 3.33 -34.79
N ILE A 153 -1.68 2.55 -33.80
CA ILE A 153 -2.27 3.06 -32.57
C ILE A 153 -1.19 3.28 -31.52
N THR A 154 -1.09 4.51 -31.02
CA THR A 154 -0.21 4.85 -29.89
C THR A 154 -0.91 4.54 -28.59
N VAL A 155 -0.28 3.72 -27.75
CA VAL A 155 -0.78 3.36 -26.42
C VAL A 155 -0.10 4.22 -25.38
N LYS A 156 -0.89 4.78 -24.44
CA LYS A 156 -0.40 5.48 -23.26
C LYS A 156 -0.90 4.77 -22.01
N ILE A 157 -0.05 4.65 -20.99
CA ILE A 157 -0.39 4.05 -19.70
C ILE A 157 -0.64 5.18 -18.70
N LEU A 158 -1.82 5.16 -18.09
CA LEU A 158 -2.18 6.02 -16.95
C LEU A 158 -2.33 5.11 -15.74
N THR A 159 -1.55 5.35 -14.69
CA THR A 159 -1.54 4.51 -13.51
C THR A 159 -1.29 5.34 -12.26
N GLY A 160 -1.81 4.88 -11.11
CA GLY A 160 -1.48 5.40 -9.79
C GLY A 160 -0.27 4.71 -9.14
N ASP A 161 0.38 3.78 -9.83
CA ASP A 161 1.59 3.12 -9.34
C ASP A 161 2.78 4.09 -9.36
N SER A 162 3.86 3.72 -8.64
CA SER A 162 5.09 4.48 -8.72
C SER A 162 5.69 4.41 -10.13
N GLU A 163 6.40 5.46 -10.54
CA GLU A 163 7.11 5.52 -11.83
C GLU A 163 8.01 4.31 -12.07
N LEU A 164 8.67 3.81 -11.01
CA LEU A 164 9.57 2.67 -11.08
C LEU A 164 8.85 1.38 -11.44
N VAL A 165 7.67 1.15 -10.83
CA VAL A 165 6.81 -0.01 -11.14
C VAL A 165 6.25 0.12 -12.55
N ALA A 166 5.75 1.30 -12.92
CA ALA A 166 5.20 1.55 -14.26
C ALA A 166 6.26 1.33 -15.35
N ALA A 167 7.47 1.86 -15.19
CA ALA A 167 8.58 1.66 -16.12
C ALA A 167 8.95 0.17 -16.27
N LYS A 168 8.99 -0.56 -15.16
CA LYS A 168 9.29 -2.01 -15.17
C LYS A 168 8.22 -2.80 -15.92
N VAL A 169 6.94 -2.52 -15.66
CA VAL A 169 5.80 -3.16 -16.35
C VAL A 169 5.84 -2.85 -17.85
N CYS A 170 6.09 -1.59 -18.25
CA CYS A 170 6.23 -1.20 -19.64
C CYS A 170 7.33 -2.02 -20.34
N HIS A 171 8.49 -2.14 -19.72
CA HIS A 171 9.61 -2.91 -20.26
C HIS A 171 9.23 -4.41 -20.44
N GLU A 172 8.54 -5.00 -19.47
CA GLU A 172 8.13 -6.42 -19.51
C GLU A 172 7.14 -6.72 -20.64
N VAL A 173 6.26 -5.78 -20.95
CA VAL A 173 5.29 -5.94 -22.05
C VAL A 173 5.79 -5.44 -23.41
N GLY A 174 7.06 -5.00 -23.47
CA GLY A 174 7.69 -4.52 -24.72
C GLY A 174 7.17 -3.16 -25.18
N LEU A 175 6.65 -2.34 -24.25
CA LEU A 175 6.28 -0.96 -24.49
C LEU A 175 7.45 -0.05 -24.10
N ASP A 176 7.85 0.84 -25.01
CA ASP A 176 8.78 1.91 -24.65
C ASP A 176 8.07 2.91 -23.73
N ALA A 177 8.53 3.03 -22.51
CA ALA A 177 7.94 3.95 -21.53
C ALA A 177 8.14 5.42 -21.92
N GLY A 178 9.16 5.72 -22.75
CA GLY A 178 9.53 7.09 -23.05
C GLY A 178 9.84 7.89 -21.79
N ASP A 179 9.54 9.18 -21.83
CA ASP A 179 9.62 10.05 -20.64
C ASP A 179 8.39 9.81 -19.75
N VAL A 180 8.62 9.27 -18.57
CA VAL A 180 7.57 9.08 -17.56
C VAL A 180 7.23 10.46 -16.97
N VAL A 181 5.96 10.84 -17.06
CA VAL A 181 5.44 12.08 -16.49
C VAL A 181 4.69 11.79 -15.21
N VAL A 182 5.08 12.38 -14.10
CA VAL A 182 4.38 12.22 -12.80
C VAL A 182 3.29 13.29 -12.64
N GLY A 183 2.25 12.97 -11.83
CA GLY A 183 1.08 13.84 -11.68
C GLY A 183 1.43 15.29 -11.28
N SER A 184 2.42 15.47 -10.41
CA SER A 184 2.93 16.80 -10.02
C SER A 184 3.49 17.64 -11.17
N ASP A 185 3.91 17.02 -12.26
CA ASP A 185 4.45 17.71 -13.43
C ASP A 185 3.33 18.09 -14.40
N ILE A 186 2.15 17.47 -14.26
CA ILE A 186 0.97 17.74 -15.11
C ILE A 186 0.14 18.90 -14.55
N GLU A 187 -0.01 18.98 -13.23
CA GLU A 187 -0.82 20.03 -12.57
C GLU A 187 -0.49 21.46 -12.98
N PRO A 188 0.77 21.86 -13.18
CA PRO A 188 1.12 23.21 -13.64
C PRO A 188 0.80 23.49 -15.12
N LEU A 189 0.46 22.45 -15.90
CA LEU A 189 0.21 22.53 -17.34
C LEU A 189 -1.29 22.66 -17.70
N SER A 190 -2.19 22.66 -16.69
CA SER A 190 -3.65 22.74 -16.84
C SER A 190 -4.21 24.18 -16.54
#